data_040ef4a53e929de15430a2ef5d153f47
#
_entry.id   040ef4a53e929de15430a2ef5d153f47
#
_cell.length_a   1.000
_cell.length_b   1.000
_cell.length_c   1.000
_cell.angle_alpha   90.00
_cell.angle_beta   90.00
_cell.angle_gamma   90.00
#
_symmetry.space_group_name_H-M   'P 1'
#
loop_
_entity.id
_entity.type
_entity.pdbx_description
1 polymer ?
#
loop_
_entity_poly.entity_id
_entity_poly.type
_entity_poly.pdbx_seq_one_letter_code
_entity_poly.pdbx_strand_id
1 'polypeptide(L)'
;MYGRKMKDHNWRSGGYGSMVARQCIQYSSNVGVSYFIDKFYRNQPEKFVDGIMNTGVGDDLHLPIPGYAKPRIIGPRQKGEYWAKTDLPWMSIGYVTQIPPISTLAFYNGIANNGKMMRPRFVKAILNNGEPVQTFEPIVQREHMAKEEAVRDVQTCLREVVTLGVGKKAA
;
A
#
# COMPACT_ATOMS: atom_id res chain seq x y z
N MET A 1 3.49 21.90 -0.67
CA MET A 1 3.78 21.51 0.72
C MET A 1 5.25 21.80 1.01
N TYR A 2 5.55 22.54 2.08
CA TYR A 2 6.93 22.86 2.54
C TYR A 2 7.87 23.36 1.43
N GLY A 3 7.40 24.30 0.60
CA GLY A 3 8.14 24.87 -0.52
C GLY A 3 8.19 24.03 -1.80
N ARG A 4 7.77 22.77 -1.77
CA ARG A 4 7.68 21.91 -2.96
C ARG A 4 6.25 21.90 -3.52
N LYS A 5 6.13 22.08 -4.84
CA LYS A 5 4.83 22.02 -5.52
C LYS A 5 4.43 20.56 -5.74
N MET A 6 3.26 20.16 -5.22
CA MET A 6 2.62 18.92 -5.53
C MET A 6 1.44 19.18 -6.47
N LYS A 7 1.22 18.30 -7.43
CA LYS A 7 0.22 18.48 -8.47
C LYS A 7 -0.52 17.17 -8.73
N ASP A 8 -1.80 17.29 -9.05
CA ASP A 8 -2.58 16.18 -9.60
C ASP A 8 -2.40 16.12 -11.12
N HIS A 9 -2.76 15.01 -11.74
CA HIS A 9 -2.60 14.81 -13.18
C HIS A 9 -3.40 15.84 -14.01
N ASN A 10 -4.53 16.33 -13.47
CA ASN A 10 -5.42 17.30 -14.13
C ASN A 10 -5.14 18.77 -13.74
N TRP A 11 -3.98 19.08 -13.13
CA TRP A 11 -3.68 20.42 -12.64
C TRP A 11 -3.74 21.52 -13.71
N ARG A 12 -3.46 21.17 -14.97
CA ARG A 12 -3.53 22.11 -16.11
C ARG A 12 -4.97 22.44 -16.49
N SER A 13 -5.92 21.57 -16.14
CA SER A 13 -7.36 21.75 -16.42
C SER A 13 -8.13 22.28 -15.19
N GLY A 14 -7.42 22.91 -14.23
CA GLY A 14 -8.03 23.53 -13.05
C GLY A 14 -8.07 22.65 -11.80
N GLY A 15 -7.63 21.38 -11.87
CA GLY A 15 -7.66 20.44 -10.74
C GLY A 15 -9.06 19.90 -10.43
N TYR A 16 -9.24 19.36 -9.22
CA TYR A 16 -10.50 18.71 -8.82
C TYR A 16 -11.42 19.59 -7.97
N GLY A 17 -10.95 20.77 -7.51
CA GLY A 17 -11.70 21.59 -6.57
C GLY A 17 -11.84 20.94 -5.19
N SER A 18 -12.99 21.12 -4.52
CA SER A 18 -13.25 20.52 -3.22
C SER A 18 -13.57 19.04 -3.33
N MET A 19 -12.90 18.22 -2.50
CA MET A 19 -13.11 16.77 -2.45
C MET A 19 -13.15 16.27 -1.01
N VAL A 20 -13.94 15.23 -0.75
CA VAL A 20 -13.85 14.44 0.49
C VAL A 20 -12.72 13.39 0.38
N ALA A 21 -12.25 12.87 1.51
CA ALA A 21 -11.12 11.93 1.55
C ALA A 21 -11.30 10.73 0.60
N ARG A 22 -12.49 10.14 0.55
CA ARG A 22 -12.85 9.02 -0.35
C ARG A 22 -12.64 9.37 -1.82
N GLN A 23 -13.05 10.55 -2.25
CA GLN A 23 -12.86 11.02 -3.62
C GLN A 23 -11.37 11.21 -3.98
N CYS A 24 -10.52 11.55 -2.98
CA CYS A 24 -9.08 11.64 -3.23
C CYS A 24 -8.49 10.30 -3.67
N ILE A 25 -9.01 9.18 -3.14
CA ILE A 25 -8.63 7.83 -3.56
C ILE A 25 -9.23 7.51 -4.93
N GLN A 26 -10.54 7.75 -5.14
CA GLN A 26 -11.24 7.48 -6.40
C GLN A 26 -10.57 8.15 -7.61
N TYR A 27 -10.16 9.39 -7.45
CA TYR A 27 -9.55 10.19 -8.52
C TYR A 27 -8.02 10.21 -8.49
N SER A 28 -7.41 9.45 -7.59
CA SER A 28 -5.94 9.38 -7.43
C SER A 28 -5.32 10.78 -7.25
N SER A 29 -5.92 11.59 -6.37
CA SER A 29 -5.43 12.93 -6.08
C SER A 29 -4.23 12.88 -5.14
N ASN A 30 -3.06 13.17 -5.66
CA ASN A 30 -1.84 13.30 -4.85
C ASN A 30 -1.96 14.44 -3.83
N VAL A 31 -2.51 15.58 -4.27
CA VAL A 31 -2.70 16.76 -3.43
C VAL A 31 -3.65 16.46 -2.29
N GLY A 32 -4.80 15.82 -2.58
CA GLY A 32 -5.81 15.49 -1.58
C GLY A 32 -5.30 14.49 -0.54
N VAL A 33 -4.74 13.37 -0.98
CA VAL A 33 -4.18 12.34 -0.07
C VAL A 33 -3.09 12.95 0.81
N SER A 34 -2.12 13.65 0.22
CA SER A 34 -1.02 14.27 0.97
C SER A 34 -1.52 15.34 1.95
N TYR A 35 -2.53 16.12 1.58
CA TYR A 35 -3.13 17.11 2.47
C TYR A 35 -3.73 16.46 3.72
N PHE A 36 -4.51 15.39 3.56
CA PHE A 36 -5.11 14.69 4.69
C PHE A 36 -4.05 14.08 5.60
N ILE A 37 -3.08 13.39 5.02
CA ILE A 37 -2.02 12.75 5.81
C ILE A 37 -1.18 13.79 6.55
N ASP A 38 -0.78 14.88 5.88
CA ASP A 38 -0.05 15.96 6.54
C ASP A 38 -0.89 16.62 7.64
N LYS A 39 -2.17 16.89 7.39
CA LYS A 39 -3.08 17.51 8.37
C LYS A 39 -3.19 16.69 9.66
N PHE A 40 -3.32 15.37 9.56
CA PHE A 40 -3.58 14.52 10.72
C PHE A 40 -2.31 13.99 11.38
N TYR A 41 -1.20 13.85 10.65
CA TYR A 41 0.00 13.19 11.16
C TYR A 41 1.25 14.07 11.21
N ARG A 42 1.21 15.35 10.79
CA ARG A 42 2.41 16.21 10.78
C ARG A 42 3.13 16.33 12.12
N ASN A 43 2.37 16.29 13.21
CA ASN A 43 2.90 16.38 14.58
C ASN A 43 3.30 15.02 15.17
N GLN A 44 2.93 13.92 14.52
CA GLN A 44 3.17 12.54 14.94
C GLN A 44 3.38 11.64 13.70
N PRO A 45 4.37 11.96 12.84
CA PRO A 45 4.57 11.22 11.59
C PRO A 45 4.91 9.75 11.78
N GLU A 46 5.49 9.40 12.94
CA GLU A 46 5.74 8.02 13.34
C GLU A 46 4.47 7.17 13.42
N LYS A 47 3.34 7.75 13.84
CA LYS A 47 2.07 7.02 13.88
C LYS A 47 1.59 6.61 12.49
N PHE A 48 1.85 7.43 11.48
CA PHE A 48 1.54 7.08 10.09
C PHE A 48 2.42 5.94 9.60
N VAL A 49 3.74 6.03 9.86
CA VAL A 49 4.69 4.99 9.47
C VAL A 49 4.40 3.67 10.20
N ASP A 50 4.17 3.72 11.51
CA ASP A 50 3.79 2.56 12.32
C ASP A 50 2.48 1.93 11.79
N GLY A 51 1.50 2.77 11.40
CA GLY A 51 0.26 2.33 10.77
C GLY A 51 0.50 1.56 9.47
N ILE A 52 1.36 2.08 8.58
CA ILE A 52 1.75 1.40 7.34
C ILE A 52 2.44 0.07 7.66
N MET A 53 3.41 0.06 8.57
CA MET A 53 4.13 -1.16 8.95
C MET A 53 3.18 -2.22 9.54
N ASN A 54 2.20 -1.79 10.33
CA ASN A 54 1.21 -2.69 10.92
C ASN A 54 0.29 -3.35 9.90
N THR A 55 0.16 -2.81 8.68
CA THR A 55 -0.61 -3.46 7.60
C THR A 55 0.12 -4.66 6.99
N GLY A 56 1.41 -4.83 7.24
CA GLY A 56 2.23 -5.91 6.67
C GLY A 56 2.81 -5.60 5.29
N VAL A 57 2.56 -4.43 4.70
CA VAL A 57 3.14 -4.07 3.39
C VAL A 57 4.66 -3.97 3.43
N GLY A 58 5.23 -3.71 4.61
CA GLY A 58 6.67 -3.67 4.88
C GLY A 58 7.27 -5.00 5.33
N ASP A 59 6.50 -6.08 5.41
CA ASP A 59 6.99 -7.37 5.87
C ASP A 59 7.99 -7.98 4.89
N ASP A 60 9.03 -8.62 5.45
CA ASP A 60 9.86 -9.52 4.68
C ASP A 60 9.07 -10.81 4.38
N LEU A 61 8.82 -11.07 3.12
CA LEU A 61 8.07 -12.26 2.69
C LEU A 61 8.94 -13.51 2.62
N HIS A 62 10.27 -13.38 2.80
CA HIS A 62 11.23 -14.49 2.77
C HIS A 62 11.02 -15.42 1.56
N LEU A 63 10.89 -14.82 0.35
CA LEU A 63 10.61 -15.58 -0.85
C LEU A 63 11.88 -16.27 -1.39
N PRO A 64 11.82 -17.56 -1.72
CA PRO A 64 12.95 -18.34 -2.20
C PRO A 64 13.20 -18.12 -3.70
N ILE A 65 13.35 -16.85 -4.11
CA ILE A 65 13.62 -16.47 -5.51
C ILE A 65 14.90 -15.64 -5.60
N PRO A 66 15.78 -15.90 -6.58
CA PRO A 66 16.96 -15.08 -6.80
C PRO A 66 16.62 -13.62 -7.02
N GLY A 67 17.36 -12.71 -6.38
CA GLY A 67 17.15 -11.27 -6.51
C GLY A 67 15.93 -10.72 -5.74
N TYR A 68 15.26 -11.52 -4.91
CA TYR A 68 14.23 -10.99 -4.03
C TYR A 68 14.82 -9.91 -3.10
N ALA A 69 14.17 -8.77 -3.08
CA ALA A 69 14.47 -7.68 -2.14
C ALA A 69 13.30 -7.50 -1.17
N LYS A 70 13.62 -7.30 0.11
CA LYS A 70 12.61 -6.95 1.11
C LYS A 70 12.17 -5.48 0.97
N PRO A 71 10.95 -5.14 1.39
CA PRO A 71 10.51 -3.76 1.45
C PRO A 71 11.41 -2.89 2.35
N ARG A 72 11.59 -1.63 1.97
CA ARG A 72 12.28 -0.63 2.79
C ARG A 72 11.37 0.58 2.96
N ILE A 73 10.95 0.83 4.20
CA ILE A 73 10.12 1.96 4.60
C ILE A 73 10.91 2.69 5.70
N ILE A 74 11.25 3.95 5.44
CA ILE A 74 12.01 4.77 6.37
C ILE A 74 11.05 5.62 7.18
N GLY A 75 11.29 5.72 8.49
CA GLY A 75 10.49 6.54 9.40
C GLY A 75 11.34 7.52 10.21
N PRO A 76 10.71 8.50 10.86
CA PRO A 76 11.42 9.58 11.58
C PRO A 76 12.25 9.11 12.77
N ARG A 77 12.01 7.90 13.28
CA ARG A 77 12.75 7.32 14.42
C ARG A 77 13.87 6.37 14.02
N GLN A 78 14.10 6.18 12.74
CA GLN A 78 15.09 5.22 12.26
C GLN A 78 16.50 5.81 12.36
N LYS A 79 17.36 5.22 13.21
CA LYS A 79 18.74 5.67 13.39
C LYS A 79 19.53 5.58 12.08
N GLY A 80 20.29 6.63 11.78
CA GLY A 80 21.12 6.71 10.58
C GLY A 80 20.39 7.12 9.31
N GLU A 81 19.08 7.31 9.37
CA GLU A 81 18.28 7.77 8.24
C GLU A 81 17.86 9.22 8.45
N TYR A 82 17.86 9.98 7.35
CA TYR A 82 17.40 11.36 7.36
C TYR A 82 15.87 11.39 7.12
N TRP A 83 15.17 12.20 7.92
CA TRP A 83 13.75 12.45 7.77
C TRP A 83 13.47 13.95 7.68
N ALA A 84 12.93 14.41 6.57
CA ALA A 84 12.52 15.78 6.35
C ALA A 84 11.02 15.98 6.58
N LYS A 85 10.60 17.21 6.84
CA LYS A 85 9.16 17.56 6.94
C LYS A 85 8.35 17.25 5.67
N THR A 86 9.04 17.19 4.53
CA THR A 86 8.44 16.83 3.23
C THR A 86 8.17 15.34 3.10
N ASP A 87 8.84 14.47 3.88
CA ASP A 87 8.79 13.03 3.65
C ASP A 87 7.44 12.42 3.95
N LEU A 88 6.76 12.90 5.00
CA LEU A 88 5.41 12.45 5.33
C LEU A 88 4.41 12.62 4.16
N PRO A 89 4.19 13.83 3.61
CA PRO A 89 3.26 14.00 2.50
C PRO A 89 3.71 13.32 1.20
N TRP A 90 5.00 13.15 0.97
CA TRP A 90 5.50 12.42 -0.19
C TRP A 90 5.38 10.91 -0.01
N MET A 91 5.59 10.38 1.19
CA MET A 91 5.37 8.97 1.51
C MET A 91 3.92 8.57 1.30
N SER A 92 2.96 9.43 1.61
CA SER A 92 1.53 9.15 1.46
C SER A 92 1.09 8.84 0.02
N ILE A 93 1.92 9.20 -0.96
CA ILE A 93 1.71 8.93 -2.38
C ILE A 93 2.78 8.02 -3.00
N GLY A 94 3.52 7.28 -2.14
CA GLY A 94 4.42 6.22 -2.55
C GLY A 94 5.89 6.59 -2.71
N TYR A 95 6.29 7.85 -2.47
CA TYR A 95 7.71 8.21 -2.41
C TYR A 95 8.31 7.86 -1.06
N VAL A 96 9.65 7.93 -0.95
CA VAL A 96 10.40 7.63 0.30
C VAL A 96 10.24 6.17 0.77
N THR A 97 9.64 5.31 -0.05
CA THR A 97 9.48 3.88 0.19
C THR A 97 10.02 3.08 -0.98
N GLN A 98 10.48 1.87 -0.70
CA GLN A 98 10.89 0.90 -1.70
C GLN A 98 10.14 -0.40 -1.41
N ILE A 99 9.05 -0.62 -2.15
CA ILE A 99 8.19 -1.79 -1.96
C ILE A 99 8.23 -2.62 -3.25
N PRO A 100 8.74 -3.85 -3.21
CA PRO A 100 8.74 -4.72 -4.37
C PRO A 100 7.32 -4.98 -4.90
N PRO A 101 7.12 -5.14 -6.21
CA PRO A 101 5.81 -5.43 -6.80
C PRO A 101 5.12 -6.64 -6.16
N ILE A 102 5.87 -7.69 -5.81
CA ILE A 102 5.33 -8.88 -5.17
C ILE A 102 4.77 -8.59 -3.76
N SER A 103 5.39 -7.66 -3.01
CA SER A 103 4.89 -7.22 -1.70
C SER A 103 3.61 -6.39 -1.87
N THR A 104 3.56 -5.52 -2.89
CA THR A 104 2.36 -4.78 -3.25
C THR A 104 1.22 -5.73 -3.63
N LEU A 105 1.50 -6.76 -4.45
CA LEU A 105 0.51 -7.79 -4.81
C LEU A 105 -0.01 -8.53 -3.58
N ALA A 106 0.88 -8.98 -2.69
CA ALA A 106 0.50 -9.67 -1.46
C ALA A 106 -0.38 -8.78 -0.56
N PHE A 107 -0.07 -7.49 -0.47
CA PHE A 107 -0.85 -6.50 0.27
C PHE A 107 -2.28 -6.35 -0.28
N TYR A 108 -2.44 -6.13 -1.59
CA TYR A 108 -3.76 -6.02 -2.20
C TYR A 108 -4.56 -7.32 -2.13
N ASN A 109 -3.90 -8.47 -2.29
CA ASN A 109 -4.53 -9.77 -2.08
C ASN A 109 -5.01 -9.94 -0.63
N GLY A 110 -4.26 -9.44 0.34
CA GLY A 110 -4.68 -9.44 1.75
C GLY A 110 -5.94 -8.60 1.97
N ILE A 111 -6.04 -7.42 1.36
CA ILE A 111 -7.25 -6.59 1.38
C ILE A 111 -8.43 -7.35 0.75
N ALA A 112 -8.24 -7.95 -0.43
CA ALA A 112 -9.27 -8.73 -1.12
C ALA A 112 -9.71 -9.97 -0.31
N ASN A 113 -8.81 -10.54 0.48
CA ASN A 113 -9.04 -11.68 1.38
C ASN A 113 -9.46 -11.25 2.80
N ASN A 114 -10.24 -10.18 2.90
CA ASN A 114 -10.81 -9.66 4.15
C ASN A 114 -9.79 -9.37 5.25
N GLY A 115 -8.58 -8.92 4.87
CA GLY A 115 -7.52 -8.54 5.78
C GLY A 115 -6.56 -9.68 6.16
N LYS A 116 -6.75 -10.88 5.63
CA LYS A 116 -5.83 -12.00 5.82
C LYS A 116 -4.79 -12.05 4.70
N MET A 117 -3.56 -11.67 5.01
CA MET A 117 -2.46 -11.62 4.04
C MET A 117 -1.77 -12.96 3.96
N MET A 118 -1.67 -13.51 2.75
CA MET A 118 -0.99 -14.76 2.46
C MET A 118 0.41 -14.51 1.89
N ARG A 119 1.38 -15.37 2.24
CA ARG A 119 2.69 -15.36 1.59
C ARG A 119 2.54 -15.84 0.14
N PRO A 120 3.09 -15.13 -0.85
CA PRO A 120 3.11 -15.61 -2.23
C PRO A 120 3.79 -16.98 -2.34
N ARG A 121 3.17 -17.89 -3.08
CA ARG A 121 3.64 -19.25 -3.30
C ARG A 121 3.76 -19.52 -4.80
N PHE A 122 4.94 -19.91 -5.25
CA PHE A 122 5.22 -20.16 -6.68
C PHE A 122 5.03 -21.61 -7.08
N VAL A 123 5.19 -22.53 -6.14
CA VAL A 123 5.05 -23.98 -6.35
C VAL A 123 3.96 -24.49 -5.42
N LYS A 124 2.97 -25.17 -5.97
CA LYS A 124 1.90 -25.83 -5.21
C LYS A 124 2.29 -27.26 -4.84
N ALA A 125 2.83 -27.99 -5.80
CA ALA A 125 3.26 -29.37 -5.60
C ALA A 125 4.36 -29.74 -6.58
N ILE A 126 5.15 -30.77 -6.22
CA ILE A 126 6.03 -31.50 -7.13
C ILE A 126 5.32 -32.82 -7.44
N LEU A 127 5.22 -33.12 -8.75
CA LEU A 127 4.53 -34.32 -9.22
C LEU A 127 5.54 -35.29 -9.85
N ASN A 128 5.27 -36.60 -9.69
CA ASN A 128 5.93 -37.67 -10.44
C ASN A 128 4.83 -38.47 -11.16
N ASN A 129 4.88 -38.53 -12.50
CA ASN A 129 3.86 -39.18 -13.32
C ASN A 129 2.41 -38.75 -13.02
N GLY A 130 2.22 -37.46 -12.64
CA GLY A 130 0.91 -36.91 -12.29
C GLY A 130 0.52 -37.05 -10.82
N GLU A 131 1.22 -37.85 -10.04
CA GLU A 131 0.97 -38.00 -8.60
C GLU A 131 1.83 -37.05 -7.79
N PRO A 132 1.26 -36.37 -6.76
CA PRO A 132 2.00 -35.46 -5.91
C PRO A 132 2.96 -36.22 -4.98
N VAL A 133 4.26 -35.99 -5.15
CA VAL A 133 5.31 -36.48 -4.25
C VAL A 133 5.62 -35.52 -3.12
N GLN A 134 5.33 -34.23 -3.32
CA GLN A 134 5.46 -33.20 -2.30
C GLN A 134 4.44 -32.10 -2.54
N THR A 135 3.76 -31.65 -1.49
CA THR A 135 2.86 -30.51 -1.50
C THR A 135 3.41 -29.40 -0.60
N PHE A 136 3.12 -28.16 -0.97
CA PHE A 136 3.49 -26.97 -0.19
C PHE A 136 2.21 -26.29 0.28
N GLU A 137 2.01 -26.22 1.58
CA GLU A 137 0.81 -25.60 2.14
C GLU A 137 0.86 -24.06 2.07
N PRO A 138 -0.30 -23.39 1.97
CA PRO A 138 -0.36 -21.95 2.07
C PRO A 138 0.14 -21.44 3.43
N ILE A 139 0.94 -20.38 3.42
CA ILE A 139 1.46 -19.77 4.64
C ILE A 139 0.75 -18.43 4.86
N VAL A 140 0.18 -18.26 6.03
CA VAL A 140 -0.39 -16.97 6.45
C VAL A 140 0.75 -16.05 6.87
N GLN A 141 0.86 -14.92 6.22
CA GLN A 141 1.83 -13.87 6.56
C GLN A 141 1.30 -13.01 7.71
N ARG A 142 0.02 -12.63 7.62
CA ARG A 142 -0.71 -11.91 8.67
C ARG A 142 -2.17 -12.36 8.74
N GLU A 143 -2.66 -12.68 9.93
CA GLU A 143 -4.08 -13.01 10.13
C GLU A 143 -4.97 -11.77 10.00
N HIS A 144 -4.49 -10.62 10.48
CA HIS A 144 -5.21 -9.35 10.44
C HIS A 144 -4.27 -8.22 10.04
N MET A 145 -4.49 -7.63 8.86
CA MET A 145 -3.75 -6.46 8.36
C MET A 145 -4.23 -5.17 9.02
N ALA A 146 -5.51 -5.11 9.37
CA ALA A 146 -6.20 -3.98 9.98
C ALA A 146 -7.50 -4.45 10.64
N LYS A 147 -8.22 -3.53 11.28
CA LYS A 147 -9.58 -3.79 11.76
C LYS A 147 -10.49 -4.12 10.57
N GLU A 148 -11.43 -5.06 10.75
CA GLU A 148 -12.35 -5.49 9.68
C GLU A 148 -13.12 -4.33 9.04
N GLU A 149 -13.58 -3.38 9.85
CA GLU A 149 -14.27 -2.18 9.34
C GLU A 149 -13.39 -1.39 8.38
N ALA A 150 -12.12 -1.14 8.75
CA ALA A 150 -11.17 -0.43 7.89
C ALA A 150 -10.88 -1.19 6.59
N VAL A 151 -10.81 -2.54 6.64
CA VAL A 151 -10.65 -3.36 5.45
C VAL A 151 -11.86 -3.22 4.53
N ARG A 152 -13.09 -3.30 5.06
CA ARG A 152 -14.33 -3.09 4.26
C ARG A 152 -14.40 -1.71 3.63
N ASP A 153 -14.01 -0.68 4.38
CA ASP A 153 -13.98 0.69 3.86
C ASP A 153 -12.99 0.83 2.69
N VAL A 154 -11.79 0.25 2.84
CA VAL A 154 -10.78 0.26 1.77
C VAL A 154 -11.25 -0.56 0.57
N GLN A 155 -11.85 -1.73 0.75
CA GLN A 155 -12.44 -2.53 -0.34
C GLN A 155 -13.48 -1.71 -1.12
N THR A 156 -14.33 -0.98 -0.40
CA THR A 156 -15.33 -0.08 -1.01
C THR A 156 -14.65 1.04 -1.80
N CYS A 157 -13.66 1.72 -1.22
CA CYS A 157 -12.89 2.75 -1.92
C CYS A 157 -12.22 2.23 -3.20
N LEU A 158 -11.59 1.04 -3.14
CA LEU A 158 -10.92 0.42 -4.28
C LEU A 158 -11.92 0.05 -5.38
N ARG A 159 -13.09 -0.48 -5.03
CA ARG A 159 -14.18 -0.72 -5.98
C ARG A 159 -14.62 0.57 -6.68
N GLU A 160 -14.73 1.66 -5.94
CA GLU A 160 -15.13 2.95 -6.49
C GLU A 160 -14.06 3.58 -7.41
N VAL A 161 -12.78 3.28 -7.22
CA VAL A 161 -11.74 3.66 -8.21
C VAL A 161 -12.09 3.12 -9.59
N VAL A 162 -12.58 1.88 -9.67
CA VAL A 162 -12.91 1.19 -10.93
C VAL A 162 -14.31 1.57 -11.43
N THR A 163 -15.30 1.73 -10.55
CA THR A 163 -16.69 2.00 -10.96
C THR A 163 -16.99 3.48 -11.19
N LEU A 164 -16.38 4.37 -10.42
CA LEU A 164 -16.66 5.81 -10.42
C LEU A 164 -15.44 6.68 -10.76
N GLY A 165 -14.25 6.18 -10.50
CA GLY A 165 -13.01 6.93 -10.53
C GLY A 165 -12.17 6.77 -11.81
N VAL A 166 -10.86 6.94 -11.64
CA VAL A 166 -9.88 6.92 -12.74
C VAL A 166 -9.69 5.54 -13.38
N GLY A 167 -10.11 4.47 -12.69
CA GLY A 167 -9.99 3.08 -13.14
C GLY A 167 -11.13 2.58 -14.04
N LYS A 168 -12.11 3.42 -14.42
CA LYS A 168 -13.29 3.01 -15.22
C LYS A 168 -12.97 2.27 -16.52
N LYS A 169 -11.81 2.52 -17.12
CA LYS A 169 -11.39 1.84 -18.36
C LYS A 169 -10.89 0.42 -18.14
N ALA A 170 -10.71 0.02 -16.88
CA ALA A 170 -10.25 -1.31 -16.49
C ALA A 170 -11.40 -2.23 -16.00
N ALA A 171 -12.64 -1.72 -16.02
CA ALA A 171 -13.85 -2.43 -15.64
C ALA A 171 -14.39 -3.28 -16.79
#